data_7e528d538d1b19207f9d0776cdbad90b
#
_entry.id   7e528d538d1b19207f9d0776cdbad90b
#
_cell.length_a   1.000
_cell.length_b   1.000
_cell.length_c   1.000
_cell.angle_alpha   90.00
_cell.angle_beta   90.00
_cell.angle_gamma   90.00
#
_symmetry.space_group_name_H-M   'P 1'
#
loop_
_entity.id
_entity.type
_entity.pdbx_description
1 polymer ?
#
loop_
_entity_poly.entity_id
_entity_poly.type
_entity_poly.pdbx_seq_one_letter_code
_entity_poly.pdbx_strand_id
1 'polypeptide(L)'
;DFPRERQENSDLSDEIENAGVLFAPVDAGMPDGTIATALSVAVGFIYWDEDGQLVDRIITIRRLFARGGDILIDAFCHDVSAPRLIPFSKGVRLYQLRTMAACENPREFLLYHVAGLGGDNQVDSAGFAQVLSVVRYDLAALAFVAGSDFNKSDEENELMLSYVSQRCPTIDFDENEMLDYISMLVPVEQSF
;
A
#
# COMPACT_ATOMS: atom_id res chain seq x y z
N ASP A 1 -11.85 24.68 22.01
CA ASP A 1 -11.03 23.53 22.47
C ASP A 1 -11.40 22.35 21.61
N PHE A 2 -10.53 22.01 20.67
CA PHE A 2 -10.70 20.88 19.75
C PHE A 2 -9.82 19.71 20.21
N PRO A 3 -10.39 18.56 20.63
CA PRO A 3 -9.60 17.42 21.09
C PRO A 3 -9.26 16.42 19.96
N ARG A 4 -9.03 16.88 18.72
CA ARG A 4 -8.89 16.00 17.55
C ARG A 4 -7.48 15.48 17.22
N GLU A 5 -6.43 16.11 17.68
CA GLU A 5 -5.05 15.68 17.42
C GLU A 5 -4.60 14.45 18.26
N ARG A 6 -5.37 14.04 19.26
CA ARG A 6 -4.94 12.96 20.17
C ARG A 6 -5.30 11.55 19.70
N GLN A 7 -6.33 11.37 18.90
CA GLN A 7 -6.80 10.01 18.54
C GLN A 7 -6.08 9.43 17.34
N GLU A 8 -5.87 10.24 16.30
CA GLU A 8 -5.05 9.82 15.13
C GLU A 8 -3.59 9.55 15.51
N ASN A 9 -3.04 10.34 16.45
CA ASN A 9 -1.69 10.09 16.98
C ASN A 9 -1.61 8.85 17.86
N SER A 10 -2.71 8.41 18.51
CA SER A 10 -2.69 7.20 19.32
C SER A 10 -2.67 5.94 18.46
N ASP A 11 -3.48 5.89 17.40
CA ASP A 11 -3.57 4.72 16.53
C ASP A 11 -2.25 4.48 15.77
N LEU A 12 -1.64 5.55 15.27
CA LEU A 12 -0.33 5.45 14.62
C LEU A 12 0.79 5.12 15.63
N SER A 13 0.68 5.60 16.87
CA SER A 13 1.64 5.27 17.93
C SER A 13 1.54 3.80 18.32
N ASP A 14 0.35 3.27 18.44
CA ASP A 14 0.11 1.85 18.75
C ASP A 14 0.56 0.95 17.58
N GLU A 15 0.36 1.37 16.32
CA GLU A 15 0.90 0.68 15.14
C GLU A 15 2.44 0.67 15.14
N ILE A 16 3.09 1.78 15.49
CA ILE A 16 4.55 1.88 15.57
C ILE A 16 5.10 0.99 16.68
N GLU A 17 4.48 0.97 17.87
CA GLU A 17 4.90 0.10 18.97
C GLU A 17 4.77 -1.39 18.61
N ASN A 18 3.72 -1.77 17.90
CA ASN A 18 3.50 -3.16 17.45
C ASN A 18 4.33 -3.54 16.23
N ALA A 19 4.75 -2.58 15.40
CA ALA A 19 5.53 -2.83 14.19
C ALA A 19 6.85 -3.58 14.47
N GLY A 20 7.50 -3.30 15.59
CA GLY A 20 8.73 -3.99 15.99
C GLY A 20 8.58 -5.50 16.10
N VAL A 21 7.38 -6.03 16.38
CA VAL A 21 7.09 -7.46 16.41
C VAL A 21 6.74 -7.99 15.03
N LEU A 22 5.92 -7.27 14.28
CA LEU A 22 5.45 -7.69 12.94
C LEU A 22 6.55 -7.63 11.89
N PHE A 23 7.46 -6.68 12.00
CA PHE A 23 8.58 -6.45 11.10
C PHE A 23 9.93 -6.83 11.73
N ALA A 24 9.92 -7.68 12.76
CA ALA A 24 11.16 -8.14 13.40
C ALA A 24 12.11 -8.77 12.36
N PRO A 25 13.41 -8.56 12.51
CA PRO A 25 14.41 -9.23 11.67
C PRO A 25 14.17 -10.74 11.65
N VAL A 26 14.41 -11.34 10.51
CA VAL A 26 14.36 -12.80 10.37
C VAL A 26 15.48 -13.40 11.21
N ASP A 27 15.20 -14.51 11.91
CA ASP A 27 16.17 -15.20 12.75
C ASP A 27 17.58 -15.26 12.13
N ALA A 28 18.59 -15.03 12.95
CA ALA A 28 20.00 -15.01 12.55
C ALA A 28 20.54 -16.29 11.85
N GLY A 29 19.65 -17.27 11.62
CA GLY A 29 19.96 -18.52 10.93
C GLY A 29 19.58 -18.54 9.44
N MET A 30 18.93 -17.50 8.91
CA MET A 30 18.63 -17.47 7.48
C MET A 30 19.91 -17.12 6.70
N PRO A 31 20.38 -18.01 5.80
CA PRO A 31 21.59 -17.72 5.01
C PRO A 31 21.33 -16.53 4.09
N ASP A 32 22.35 -15.71 3.91
CA ASP A 32 22.30 -14.62 2.94
C ASP A 32 22.05 -15.17 1.54
N GLY A 33 21.15 -14.55 0.83
CA GLY A 33 20.83 -14.96 -0.54
C GLY A 33 19.48 -14.49 -1.04
N THR A 34 19.19 -14.84 -2.27
CA THR A 34 17.92 -14.53 -2.91
C THR A 34 16.82 -15.45 -2.38
N ILE A 35 15.75 -14.89 -1.83
CA ILE A 35 14.56 -15.62 -1.39
C ILE A 35 13.63 -15.83 -2.58
N ALA A 36 13.41 -14.79 -3.39
CA ALA A 36 12.55 -14.83 -4.55
C ALA A 36 12.91 -13.81 -5.61
N THR A 37 12.59 -14.14 -6.85
CA THR A 37 12.75 -13.28 -8.02
C THR A 37 11.46 -13.27 -8.85
N ALA A 38 11.37 -12.30 -9.75
CA ALA A 38 10.25 -12.16 -10.69
C ALA A 38 8.87 -12.03 -10.01
N LEU A 39 8.86 -11.43 -8.82
CA LEU A 39 7.62 -11.05 -8.16
C LEU A 39 7.04 -9.80 -8.85
N SER A 40 5.72 -9.70 -8.82
CA SER A 40 5.00 -8.50 -9.26
C SER A 40 3.84 -8.26 -8.31
N VAL A 41 4.17 -7.91 -7.08
CA VAL A 41 3.18 -7.69 -6.00
C VAL A 41 3.16 -6.21 -5.66
N ALA A 42 2.04 -5.55 -5.97
CA ALA A 42 1.83 -4.15 -5.66
C ALA A 42 1.17 -4.01 -4.27
N VAL A 43 1.76 -3.19 -3.43
CA VAL A 43 1.29 -2.95 -2.05
C VAL A 43 1.56 -1.51 -1.64
N GLY A 44 0.80 -1.04 -0.65
CA GLY A 44 1.19 0.13 0.13
C GLY A 44 2.11 -0.27 1.26
N PHE A 45 3.17 0.50 1.48
CA PHE A 45 4.15 0.22 2.53
C PHE A 45 4.52 1.50 3.27
N ILE A 46 4.22 1.52 4.56
CA ILE A 46 4.64 2.57 5.49
C ILE A 46 5.91 2.07 6.18
N TYR A 47 6.98 2.85 6.08
CA TYR A 47 8.27 2.47 6.63
C TYR A 47 9.14 3.69 6.96
N TRP A 48 10.17 3.49 7.78
CA TRP A 48 11.19 4.50 8.07
C TRP A 48 12.23 4.52 6.95
N ASP A 49 12.35 5.64 6.26
CA ASP A 49 13.34 5.80 5.19
C ASP A 49 14.78 5.97 5.71
N GLU A 50 15.72 6.25 4.80
CA GLU A 50 17.14 6.43 5.14
C GLU A 50 17.38 7.67 5.98
N ASP A 51 16.55 8.70 5.84
CA ASP A 51 16.60 9.95 6.58
C ASP A 51 15.88 9.85 7.95
N GLY A 52 15.33 8.69 8.27
CA GLY A 52 14.56 8.45 9.49
C GLY A 52 13.18 9.10 9.47
N GLN A 53 12.62 9.35 8.29
CA GLN A 53 11.27 9.86 8.12
C GLN A 53 10.30 8.70 7.87
N LEU A 54 9.13 8.79 8.48
CA LEU A 54 8.04 7.86 8.19
C LEU A 54 7.41 8.23 6.85
N VAL A 55 7.47 7.31 5.89
CA VAL A 55 6.95 7.52 4.53
C VAL A 55 5.92 6.45 4.18
N ASP A 56 4.87 6.87 3.49
CA ASP A 56 3.87 5.99 2.90
C ASP A 56 4.07 5.94 1.39
N ARG A 57 4.40 4.75 0.86
CA ARG A 57 4.74 4.55 -0.54
C ARG A 57 3.93 3.42 -1.16
N ILE A 58 3.54 3.59 -2.42
CA ILE A 58 3.07 2.49 -3.25
C ILE A 58 4.28 1.87 -3.93
N ILE A 59 4.49 0.58 -3.70
CA ILE A 59 5.62 -0.17 -4.22
C ILE A 59 5.17 -1.42 -4.97
N THR A 60 5.86 -1.77 -6.05
CA THR A 60 5.77 -3.10 -6.67
C THR A 60 7.02 -3.89 -6.28
N ILE A 61 6.82 -4.92 -5.49
CA ILE A 61 7.88 -5.82 -5.03
C ILE A 61 8.31 -6.71 -6.20
N ARG A 62 9.61 -6.74 -6.49
CA ARG A 62 10.18 -7.50 -7.61
C ARG A 62 11.03 -8.66 -7.14
N ARG A 63 11.76 -8.48 -6.05
CA ARG A 63 12.67 -9.49 -5.49
C ARG A 63 12.74 -9.35 -3.98
N LEU A 64 13.02 -10.48 -3.34
CA LEU A 64 13.30 -10.54 -1.91
C LEU A 64 14.66 -11.20 -1.69
N PHE A 65 15.45 -10.63 -0.79
CA PHE A 65 16.76 -11.15 -0.40
C PHE A 65 16.83 -11.31 1.13
N ALA A 66 17.52 -12.35 1.59
CA ALA A 66 17.97 -12.40 2.97
C ALA A 66 19.38 -11.79 3.06
N ARG A 67 19.59 -10.90 3.99
CA ARG A 67 20.91 -10.34 4.27
C ARG A 67 21.05 -9.91 5.73
N GLY A 68 22.05 -10.47 6.41
CA GLY A 68 22.36 -10.07 7.78
C GLY A 68 21.23 -10.30 8.77
N GLY A 69 20.37 -11.32 8.54
CA GLY A 69 19.21 -11.62 9.38
C GLY A 69 17.96 -10.77 9.07
N ASP A 70 18.00 -9.96 8.02
CA ASP A 70 16.83 -9.18 7.58
C ASP A 70 16.39 -9.59 6.16
N ILE A 71 15.15 -9.28 5.82
CA ILE A 71 14.66 -9.36 4.45
C ILE A 71 14.82 -7.99 3.81
N LEU A 72 15.50 -7.95 2.66
CA LEU A 72 15.57 -6.78 1.82
C LEU A 72 14.55 -6.90 0.68
N ILE A 73 13.68 -5.91 0.58
CA ILE A 73 12.64 -5.80 -0.44
C ILE A 73 13.21 -4.94 -1.58
N ASP A 74 13.51 -5.56 -2.73
CA ASP A 74 13.79 -4.82 -3.96
C ASP A 74 12.47 -4.53 -4.66
N ALA A 75 12.09 -3.28 -4.66
CA ALA A 75 10.83 -2.82 -5.19
C ALA A 75 10.99 -1.61 -6.12
N PHE A 76 10.03 -1.44 -7.02
CA PHE A 76 9.83 -0.19 -7.74
C PHE A 76 8.89 0.69 -6.93
N CYS A 77 9.34 1.88 -6.57
CA CYS A 77 8.56 2.86 -5.84
C CYS A 77 7.88 3.81 -6.83
N HIS A 78 6.56 3.75 -6.92
CA HIS A 78 5.78 4.51 -7.90
C HIS A 78 5.77 6.01 -7.60
N ASP A 79 5.69 6.39 -6.34
CA ASP A 79 5.63 7.81 -5.91
C ASP A 79 6.87 8.62 -6.34
N VAL A 80 8.02 7.96 -6.44
CA VAL A 80 9.28 8.61 -6.86
C VAL A 80 9.81 8.06 -8.18
N SER A 81 9.07 7.16 -8.83
CA SER A 81 9.40 6.52 -10.10
C SER A 81 10.81 5.93 -10.13
N ALA A 82 11.23 5.26 -9.06
CA ALA A 82 12.58 4.74 -8.91
C ALA A 82 12.64 3.39 -8.18
N PRO A 83 13.62 2.53 -8.50
CA PRO A 83 13.88 1.33 -7.72
C PRO A 83 14.40 1.69 -6.33
N ARG A 84 13.99 0.92 -5.33
CA ARG A 84 14.42 1.05 -3.94
C ARG A 84 14.72 -0.32 -3.35
N LEU A 85 15.69 -0.35 -2.46
CA LEU A 85 15.99 -1.52 -1.64
C LEU A 85 15.63 -1.18 -0.18
N ILE A 86 14.55 -1.78 0.31
CA ILE A 86 13.94 -1.41 1.58
C ILE A 86 14.14 -2.57 2.57
N PRO A 87 14.80 -2.35 3.72
CA PRO A 87 14.85 -3.35 4.78
C PRO A 87 13.45 -3.60 5.35
N PHE A 88 13.05 -4.88 5.46
CA PHE A 88 11.76 -5.25 6.03
C PHE A 88 11.61 -4.77 7.48
N SER A 89 12.70 -4.82 8.24
CA SER A 89 12.78 -4.34 9.63
C SER A 89 12.49 -2.83 9.80
N LYS A 90 12.50 -2.07 8.71
CA LYS A 90 12.11 -0.65 8.71
C LYS A 90 10.60 -0.44 8.54
N GLY A 91 9.85 -1.52 8.28
CA GLY A 91 8.41 -1.46 8.08
C GLY A 91 7.65 -1.10 9.34
N VAL A 92 6.54 -0.41 9.15
CA VAL A 92 5.54 -0.10 10.17
C VAL A 92 4.21 -0.74 9.78
N ARG A 93 3.82 -0.63 8.50
CA ARG A 93 2.57 -1.18 7.99
C ARG A 93 2.73 -1.61 6.53
N LEU A 94 2.24 -2.79 6.21
CA LEU A 94 2.04 -3.27 4.85
C LEU A 94 0.52 -3.39 4.63
N TYR A 95 0.02 -2.89 3.51
CA TYR A 95 -1.42 -2.94 3.24
C TYR A 95 -1.71 -3.22 1.76
N GLN A 96 -2.87 -3.84 1.52
CA GLN A 96 -3.36 -4.12 0.19
C GLN A 96 -3.92 -2.84 -0.44
N LEU A 97 -3.60 -2.59 -1.71
CA LEU A 97 -4.01 -1.34 -2.37
C LEU A 97 -5.52 -1.21 -2.55
N ARG A 98 -6.22 -2.32 -2.88
CA ARG A 98 -7.66 -2.29 -3.16
C ARG A 98 -8.52 -2.04 -1.92
N THR A 99 -8.16 -2.67 -0.83
CA THR A 99 -8.99 -2.65 0.40
C THR A 99 -8.46 -1.69 1.45
N MET A 100 -7.23 -1.20 1.28
CA MET A 100 -6.47 -0.45 2.29
C MET A 100 -6.29 -1.23 3.61
N ALA A 101 -6.64 -2.52 3.60
CA ALA A 101 -6.54 -3.37 4.77
C ALA A 101 -5.06 -3.65 5.10
N ALA A 102 -4.70 -3.46 6.36
CA ALA A 102 -3.38 -3.83 6.85
C ALA A 102 -3.19 -5.35 6.78
N CYS A 103 -2.00 -5.79 6.39
CA CYS A 103 -1.62 -7.19 6.47
C CYS A 103 -1.30 -7.50 7.93
N GLU A 104 -2.10 -8.34 8.58
CA GLU A 104 -1.91 -8.74 9.97
C GLU A 104 -0.55 -9.41 10.20
N ASN A 105 -0.09 -10.20 9.21
CA ASN A 105 1.23 -10.83 9.21
C ASN A 105 1.98 -10.49 7.91
N PRO A 106 2.69 -9.37 7.85
CA PRO A 106 3.37 -8.91 6.64
C PRO A 106 4.41 -9.91 6.12
N ARG A 107 5.08 -10.61 7.02
CA ARG A 107 6.08 -11.64 6.67
C ARG A 107 5.45 -12.84 6.00
N GLU A 108 4.36 -13.35 6.58
CA GLU A 108 3.62 -14.48 6.01
C GLU A 108 3.01 -14.12 4.66
N PHE A 109 2.46 -12.91 4.54
CA PHE A 109 1.96 -12.38 3.28
C PHE A 109 3.04 -12.39 2.20
N LEU A 110 4.23 -11.87 2.48
CA LEU A 110 5.34 -11.87 1.52
C LEU A 110 5.76 -13.30 1.15
N LEU A 111 5.93 -14.18 2.13
CA LEU A 111 6.32 -15.57 1.90
C LEU A 111 5.26 -16.37 1.14
N TYR A 112 3.98 -16.09 1.37
CA TYR A 112 2.87 -16.71 0.65
C TYR A 112 2.91 -16.38 -0.84
N HIS A 113 3.13 -15.11 -1.19
CA HIS A 113 3.30 -14.69 -2.58
C HIS A 113 4.59 -15.25 -3.21
N VAL A 114 5.68 -15.35 -2.43
CA VAL A 114 6.93 -15.97 -2.85
C VAL A 114 6.79 -17.44 -3.19
N ALA A 115 6.01 -18.18 -2.41
CA ALA A 115 5.79 -19.60 -2.62
C ALA A 115 4.89 -19.90 -3.84
N GLY A 116 4.39 -18.87 -4.53
CA GLY A 116 3.43 -19.02 -5.63
C GLY A 116 2.08 -19.59 -5.18
N LEU A 117 1.84 -19.61 -3.87
CA LEU A 117 0.59 -20.11 -3.27
C LEU A 117 -0.52 -19.04 -3.29
N GLY A 118 -0.16 -17.79 -3.61
CA GLY A 118 -1.10 -16.72 -3.91
C GLY A 118 -1.78 -16.99 -5.25
N GLY A 119 -2.63 -18.02 -5.29
CA GLY A 119 -3.49 -18.25 -6.44
C GLY A 119 -4.40 -17.04 -6.62
N ASP A 120 -4.62 -16.62 -7.87
CA ASP A 120 -5.60 -15.64 -8.39
C ASP A 120 -6.09 -14.51 -7.46
N ASN A 121 -5.42 -14.22 -6.37
CA ASN A 121 -5.55 -12.96 -5.69
C ASN A 121 -5.04 -11.91 -6.68
N GLN A 122 -5.94 -11.24 -7.31
CA GLN A 122 -5.78 -10.16 -8.26
C GLN A 122 -4.52 -9.37 -7.91
N VAL A 123 -3.42 -9.71 -8.59
CA VAL A 123 -2.20 -8.90 -8.53
C VAL A 123 -2.59 -7.60 -9.20
N ASP A 124 -2.70 -6.54 -8.41
CA ASP A 124 -3.01 -5.23 -8.94
C ASP A 124 -2.08 -4.92 -10.10
N SER A 125 -2.64 -4.48 -11.23
CA SER A 125 -1.83 -4.20 -12.41
C SER A 125 -0.80 -3.11 -12.12
N ALA A 126 0.33 -3.15 -12.80
CA ALA A 126 1.35 -2.10 -12.66
C ALA A 126 0.78 -0.71 -12.97
N GLY A 127 -0.15 -0.63 -13.92
CA GLY A 127 -0.87 0.59 -14.25
C GLY A 127 -1.74 1.08 -13.08
N PHE A 128 -2.49 0.19 -12.43
CA PHE A 128 -3.29 0.50 -11.25
C PHE A 128 -2.44 1.08 -10.11
N ALA A 129 -1.34 0.40 -9.76
CA ALA A 129 -0.43 0.87 -8.72
C ALA A 129 0.16 2.25 -9.06
N GLN A 130 0.50 2.49 -10.33
CA GLN A 130 1.04 3.76 -10.79
C GLN A 130 -0.01 4.87 -10.73
N VAL A 131 -1.25 4.60 -11.12
CA VAL A 131 -2.36 5.56 -10.99
C VAL A 131 -2.58 5.92 -9.53
N LEU A 132 -2.69 4.93 -8.64
CA LEU A 132 -2.91 5.18 -7.22
C LEU A 132 -1.79 5.99 -6.57
N SER A 133 -0.55 5.84 -7.01
CA SER A 133 0.55 6.67 -6.51
C SER A 133 0.34 8.17 -6.78
N VAL A 134 -0.44 8.50 -7.80
CA VAL A 134 -0.76 9.90 -8.17
C VAL A 134 -2.03 10.40 -7.51
N VAL A 135 -3.10 9.57 -7.50
CA VAL A 135 -4.46 10.08 -7.22
C VAL A 135 -5.12 9.52 -5.95
N ARG A 136 -4.49 8.59 -5.18
CA ARG A 136 -5.15 7.94 -4.03
C ARG A 136 -5.73 8.91 -3.01
N TYR A 137 -5.00 9.98 -2.69
CA TYR A 137 -5.45 10.97 -1.72
C TYR A 137 -6.56 11.87 -2.29
N ASP A 138 -6.48 12.19 -3.58
CA ASP A 138 -7.53 12.94 -4.26
C ASP A 138 -8.82 12.13 -4.32
N LEU A 139 -8.72 10.83 -4.64
CA LEU A 139 -9.87 9.92 -4.67
C LEU A 139 -10.48 9.75 -3.28
N ALA A 140 -9.67 9.63 -2.23
CA ALA A 140 -10.17 9.56 -0.85
C ALA A 140 -10.94 10.84 -0.47
N ALA A 141 -10.44 12.02 -0.85
CA ALA A 141 -11.12 13.29 -0.63
C ALA A 141 -12.42 13.40 -1.44
N LEU A 142 -12.41 12.97 -2.70
CA LEU A 142 -13.61 12.96 -3.56
C LEU A 142 -14.67 11.99 -3.03
N ALA A 143 -14.26 10.79 -2.61
CA ALA A 143 -15.16 9.81 -2.02
C ALA A 143 -15.79 10.32 -0.71
N PHE A 144 -15.03 11.07 0.10
CA PHE A 144 -15.56 11.71 1.31
C PHE A 144 -16.64 12.75 0.98
N VAL A 145 -16.43 13.57 -0.07
CA VAL A 145 -17.42 14.57 -0.49
C VAL A 145 -18.65 13.91 -1.08
N ALA A 146 -18.46 12.92 -1.98
CA ALA A 146 -19.55 12.19 -2.61
C ALA A 146 -20.38 11.39 -1.60
N GLY A 147 -19.73 10.77 -0.60
CA GLY A 147 -20.41 10.02 0.44
C GLY A 147 -21.03 10.87 1.56
N SER A 148 -21.03 12.20 1.44
CA SER A 148 -21.55 13.09 2.48
C SER A 148 -23.07 12.97 2.71
N ASP A 149 -23.80 12.45 1.74
CA ASP A 149 -25.23 12.14 1.80
C ASP A 149 -25.54 10.65 2.06
N PHE A 150 -24.51 9.86 2.43
CA PHE A 150 -24.57 8.42 2.68
C PHE A 150 -24.87 7.54 1.47
N ASN A 151 -24.87 8.09 0.26
CA ASN A 151 -25.09 7.35 -0.97
C ASN A 151 -24.12 7.82 -2.05
N LYS A 152 -23.17 7.00 -2.42
CA LYS A 152 -22.34 7.26 -3.60
C LYS A 152 -23.00 6.63 -4.81
N SER A 153 -23.38 7.46 -5.78
CA SER A 153 -24.09 7.04 -7.01
C SER A 153 -23.12 6.51 -8.08
N ASP A 154 -23.66 5.79 -9.07
CA ASP A 154 -22.87 5.34 -10.21
C ASP A 154 -22.34 6.53 -11.03
N GLU A 155 -23.10 7.62 -11.13
CA GLU A 155 -22.65 8.84 -11.81
C GLU A 155 -21.45 9.48 -11.10
N GLU A 156 -21.40 9.44 -9.78
CA GLU A 156 -20.25 9.94 -9.01
C GLU A 156 -19.02 9.05 -9.20
N ASN A 157 -19.20 7.73 -9.28
CA ASN A 157 -18.12 6.80 -9.59
C ASN A 157 -17.55 7.07 -11.00
N GLU A 158 -18.40 7.30 -12.00
CA GLU A 158 -17.97 7.65 -13.36
C GLU A 158 -17.25 9.01 -13.41
N LEU A 159 -17.69 9.99 -12.63
CA LEU A 159 -17.01 11.29 -12.52
C LEU A 159 -15.61 11.13 -11.90
N MET A 160 -15.47 10.30 -10.86
CA MET A 160 -14.17 9.99 -10.27
C MET A 160 -13.26 9.27 -11.27
N LEU A 161 -13.78 8.32 -12.04
CA LEU A 161 -13.01 7.64 -13.11
C LEU A 161 -12.56 8.63 -14.19
N SER A 162 -13.45 9.55 -14.60
CA SER A 162 -13.12 10.61 -15.53
C SER A 162 -12.00 11.53 -14.99
N TYR A 163 -12.05 11.85 -13.70
CA TYR A 163 -10.98 12.60 -13.04
C TYR A 163 -9.64 11.84 -13.11
N VAL A 164 -9.63 10.52 -12.82
CA VAL A 164 -8.43 9.68 -12.93
C VAL A 164 -7.84 9.74 -14.33
N SER A 165 -8.67 9.54 -15.37
CA SER A 165 -8.24 9.55 -16.76
C SER A 165 -7.65 10.91 -17.18
N GLN A 166 -8.20 12.00 -16.68
CA GLN A 166 -7.66 13.34 -16.93
C GLN A 166 -6.34 13.61 -16.18
N ARG A 167 -6.21 13.06 -14.98
CA ARG A 167 -5.04 13.28 -14.14
C ARG A 167 -3.85 12.41 -14.57
N CYS A 168 -4.13 11.23 -15.15
CA CYS A 168 -3.16 10.22 -15.54
C CYS A 168 -3.21 9.88 -17.05
N PRO A 169 -3.17 10.87 -17.97
CA PRO A 169 -3.45 10.65 -19.40
C PRO A 169 -2.42 9.77 -20.11
N THR A 170 -1.28 9.53 -19.50
CA THR A 170 -0.16 8.75 -20.09
C THR A 170 0.02 7.39 -19.43
N ILE A 171 -0.77 7.07 -18.42
CA ILE A 171 -0.71 5.80 -17.70
C ILE A 171 -1.77 4.88 -18.30
N ASP A 172 -1.34 3.73 -18.80
CA ASP A 172 -2.24 2.67 -19.27
C ASP A 172 -2.72 1.86 -18.05
N PHE A 173 -4.03 1.85 -17.81
CA PHE A 173 -4.67 1.14 -16.70
C PHE A 173 -6.02 0.56 -17.12
N ASP A 174 -6.46 -0.48 -16.44
CA ASP A 174 -7.78 -1.08 -16.64
C ASP A 174 -8.85 -0.21 -15.97
N GLU A 175 -9.74 0.37 -16.79
CA GLU A 175 -10.85 1.23 -16.31
C GLU A 175 -11.82 0.47 -15.41
N ASN A 176 -12.07 -0.83 -15.67
CA ASN A 176 -12.94 -1.64 -14.83
C ASN A 176 -12.31 -1.89 -13.47
N GLU A 177 -10.99 -2.20 -13.45
CA GLU A 177 -10.24 -2.37 -12.21
C GLU A 177 -10.28 -1.09 -11.36
N MET A 178 -10.15 0.07 -12.00
CA MET A 178 -10.20 1.36 -11.32
C MET A 178 -11.63 1.70 -10.85
N LEU A 179 -12.65 1.40 -11.65
CA LEU A 179 -14.04 1.63 -11.28
C LEU A 179 -14.46 0.75 -10.09
N ASP A 180 -14.04 -0.52 -10.09
CA ASP A 180 -14.25 -1.41 -8.95
C ASP A 180 -13.62 -0.85 -7.67
N TYR A 181 -12.38 -0.35 -7.75
CA TYR A 181 -11.72 0.29 -6.63
C TYR A 181 -12.48 1.53 -6.15
N ILE A 182 -12.84 2.43 -7.08
CA ILE A 182 -13.61 3.65 -6.76
C ILE A 182 -14.93 3.28 -6.07
N SER A 183 -15.63 2.26 -6.56
CA SER A 183 -16.91 1.83 -5.97
C SER A 183 -16.79 1.34 -4.53
N MET A 184 -15.64 0.74 -4.18
CA MET A 184 -15.34 0.24 -2.84
C MET A 184 -14.83 1.32 -1.88
N LEU A 185 -14.45 2.51 -2.38
CA LEU A 185 -14.04 3.61 -1.50
C LEU A 185 -15.23 4.05 -0.65
N VAL A 186 -15.20 3.67 0.61
CA VAL A 186 -16.16 4.13 1.61
C VAL A 186 -15.66 5.48 2.14
N PRO A 187 -16.53 6.47 2.33
CA PRO A 187 -16.17 7.65 3.10
C PRO A 187 -15.60 7.18 4.44
N VAL A 188 -14.37 7.54 4.73
CA VAL A 188 -13.80 7.24 6.05
C VAL A 188 -14.70 7.96 7.04
N GLU A 189 -15.50 7.21 7.80
CA GLU A 189 -16.17 7.74 8.97
C GLU A 189 -15.08 8.25 9.89
N GLN A 190 -14.73 9.52 9.75
CA GLN A 190 -13.99 10.19 10.79
C GLN A 190 -14.93 10.18 12.00
N SER A 191 -14.66 9.32 12.94
CA SER A 191 -15.26 9.39 14.27
C SER A 191 -14.93 10.77 14.82
N PHE A 192 -15.90 11.66 14.69
CA PHE A 192 -15.83 13.01 15.21
C PHE A 192 -16.00 13.00 16.72
#